data_d94e8d4273da7666dc2149819d6d9409
#
_entry.id   d94e8d4273da7666dc2149819d6d9409
#
_cell.length_a   1.000
_cell.length_b   1.000
_cell.length_c   1.000
_cell.angle_alpha   90.00
_cell.angle_beta   90.00
_cell.angle_gamma   90.00
#
_symmetry.space_group_name_H-M   'P 1'
#
loop_
_entity.id
_entity.type
_entity.pdbx_description
1 polymer ?
#
loop_
_entity_poly.entity_id
_entity_poly.type
_entity_poly.pdbx_seq_one_letter_code
_entity_poly.pdbx_strand_id
1 'polypeptide(L)'
;LAPADAGECTRIVTWYADAPAPGVRMHLRSGADRPLTLARRDGALQIDLQGARVEDVDRLHVDWPSQHLRRTNLIDTPGIGSLTADAAGRAGEFLTPEDTPSPADAVVYLMRHLHAGDVRFLEAFHDRGVARATPVNTIAVLSRADEIGVGRLDALVSARRIARRYRGDDKLRGLCQTVVAVAGLLAETARTMRQ
;
A
#
# COMPACT_ATOMS: atom_id res chain seq x y z
N LEU A 1 -7.31 -3.50 8.24
CA LEU A 1 -7.02 -2.55 9.34
C LEU A 1 -6.68 -1.13 8.85
N ALA A 2 -6.42 -0.98 7.56
CA ALA A 2 -6.30 0.35 6.97
C ALA A 2 -7.68 1.06 7.00
N PRO A 3 -7.72 2.39 7.22
CA PRO A 3 -8.95 3.15 7.22
C PRO A 3 -9.69 2.97 5.90
N ALA A 4 -10.87 2.40 5.93
CA ALA A 4 -11.64 2.11 4.71
C ALA A 4 -12.31 3.35 4.09
N ASP A 5 -12.32 4.48 4.81
CA ASP A 5 -13.13 5.66 4.44
C ASP A 5 -12.38 6.99 4.61
N ALA A 6 -11.08 6.97 4.59
CA ALA A 6 -10.30 8.16 4.79
C ALA A 6 -9.86 8.74 3.44
N GLY A 7 -10.75 9.42 2.75
CA GLY A 7 -10.41 10.11 1.51
C GLY A 7 -9.20 11.06 1.64
N GLU A 8 -8.89 11.50 2.84
CA GLU A 8 -7.70 12.29 3.14
C GLU A 8 -6.50 11.43 3.54
N CYS A 9 -6.68 10.36 4.34
CA CYS A 9 -5.58 9.52 4.81
C CYS A 9 -4.95 8.66 3.71
N THR A 10 -5.71 8.27 2.68
CA THR A 10 -5.15 7.56 1.50
C THR A 10 -4.23 8.44 0.64
N ARG A 11 -4.10 9.73 0.97
CA ARG A 11 -3.21 10.71 0.31
C ARG A 11 -1.93 10.95 1.09
N ILE A 12 -1.76 10.32 2.26
CA ILE A 12 -0.61 10.49 3.16
C ILE A 12 0.03 9.13 3.37
N VAL A 13 1.37 9.09 3.31
CA VAL A 13 2.13 7.88 3.67
C VAL A 13 1.84 7.51 5.13
N THR A 14 1.40 6.29 5.36
CA THR A 14 1.01 5.83 6.69
C THR A 14 1.81 4.60 7.11
N TRP A 15 2.51 4.70 8.23
CA TRP A 15 3.24 3.61 8.84
C TRP A 15 2.40 2.92 9.90
N TYR A 16 2.38 1.60 9.89
CA TYR A 16 1.75 0.78 10.91
C TYR A 16 2.81 -0.05 11.62
N ALA A 17 2.88 0.06 12.93
CA ALA A 17 3.81 -0.68 13.78
C ALA A 17 3.07 -1.36 14.94
N ASP A 18 3.65 -2.44 15.49
CA ASP A 18 3.13 -3.07 16.71
C ASP A 18 3.44 -2.20 17.92
N ALA A 19 2.43 -1.99 18.76
CA ALA A 19 2.57 -1.30 20.03
C ALA A 19 1.58 -1.86 21.05
N PRO A 20 1.85 -1.71 22.36
CA PRO A 20 0.97 -2.22 23.42
C PRO A 20 -0.44 -1.59 23.42
N ALA A 21 -0.54 -0.34 22.96
CA ALA A 21 -1.79 0.41 22.90
C ALA A 21 -1.94 1.10 21.55
N PRO A 22 -3.19 1.25 21.05
CA PRO A 22 -3.46 2.00 19.83
C PRO A 22 -3.09 3.47 20.00
N GLY A 23 -2.46 4.07 18.97
CA GLY A 23 -2.11 5.49 18.93
C GLY A 23 -1.88 5.96 17.51
N VAL A 24 -1.97 7.28 17.30
CA VAL A 24 -1.58 7.89 16.01
C VAL A 24 -0.76 9.14 16.29
N ARG A 25 0.33 9.28 15.56
CA ARG A 25 1.16 10.49 15.52
C ARG A 25 1.24 11.00 14.09
N MET A 26 1.06 12.29 13.94
CA MET A 26 1.25 12.99 12.68
C MET A 26 2.61 13.67 12.70
N HIS A 27 3.45 13.34 11.71
CA HIS A 27 4.72 14.00 11.46
C HIS A 27 4.49 15.08 10.40
N LEU A 28 4.80 16.32 10.74
CA LEU A 28 4.68 17.45 9.83
C LEU A 28 6.02 17.66 9.07
N ARG A 29 5.95 18.16 7.86
CA ARG A 29 7.13 18.55 7.07
C ARG A 29 8.00 19.60 7.74
N SER A 30 7.43 20.38 8.66
CA SER A 30 8.16 21.32 9.51
C SER A 30 9.05 20.66 10.58
N GLY A 31 8.97 19.34 10.73
CA GLY A 31 9.65 18.56 11.76
C GLY A 31 8.88 18.47 13.08
N ALA A 32 7.69 19.06 13.18
CA ALA A 32 6.87 18.96 14.39
C ALA A 32 6.03 17.67 14.39
N ASP A 33 5.91 17.06 15.57
CA ASP A 33 5.09 15.86 15.81
C ASP A 33 3.84 16.25 16.61
N ARG A 34 2.69 15.69 16.21
CA ARG A 34 1.41 15.87 16.92
C ARG A 34 0.73 14.53 17.15
N PRO A 35 0.31 14.22 18.39
CA PRO A 35 -0.58 13.09 18.63
C PRO A 35 -1.96 13.41 18.05
N LEU A 36 -2.59 12.41 17.42
CA LEU A 36 -3.94 12.52 16.89
C LEU A 36 -4.88 11.58 17.67
N THR A 37 -6.16 11.92 17.66
CA THR A 37 -7.20 11.08 18.24
C THR A 37 -7.61 10.00 17.24
N LEU A 38 -7.58 8.76 17.69
CA LEU A 38 -8.13 7.62 16.97
C LEU A 38 -9.62 7.51 17.24
N ALA A 39 -10.43 7.64 16.22
CA ALA A 39 -11.85 7.33 16.29
C ALA A 39 -12.15 6.04 15.49
N ARG A 40 -13.16 5.29 15.94
CA ARG A 40 -13.76 4.21 15.16
C ARG A 40 -15.17 4.59 14.77
N ARG A 41 -15.45 4.53 13.48
CA ARG A 41 -16.80 4.69 12.96
C ARG A 41 -17.11 3.53 12.03
N ASP A 42 -18.21 2.84 12.27
CA ASP A 42 -18.65 1.68 11.48
C ASP A 42 -17.59 0.58 11.32
N GLY A 43 -16.76 0.38 12.36
CA GLY A 43 -15.67 -0.59 12.34
C GLY A 43 -14.38 -0.14 11.65
N ALA A 44 -14.40 0.98 10.93
CA ALA A 44 -13.24 1.57 10.28
C ALA A 44 -12.50 2.56 11.21
N LEU A 45 -11.19 2.64 11.05
CA LEU A 45 -10.38 3.67 11.71
C LEU A 45 -10.57 4.99 10.99
N GLN A 46 -10.94 6.02 11.73
CA GLN A 46 -10.95 7.40 11.24
C GLN A 46 -9.87 8.19 11.97
N ILE A 47 -9.04 8.88 11.19
CA ILE A 47 -7.97 9.75 11.68
C ILE A 47 -8.36 11.17 11.30
N ASP A 48 -8.60 12.01 12.31
CA ASP A 48 -8.85 13.43 12.11
C ASP A 48 -7.50 14.17 12.15
N LEU A 49 -7.16 14.86 11.07
CA LEU A 49 -5.93 15.64 10.97
C LEU A 49 -5.98 16.96 11.78
N GLN A 50 -7.07 17.21 12.52
CA GLN A 50 -7.24 18.39 13.39
C GLN A 50 -6.93 19.71 12.69
N GLY A 51 -7.41 19.84 11.45
CA GLY A 51 -7.24 21.04 10.62
C GLY A 51 -5.88 21.18 9.96
N ALA A 52 -4.99 20.20 10.07
CA ALA A 52 -3.75 20.19 9.28
C ALA A 52 -4.06 19.90 7.80
N ARG A 53 -3.40 20.60 6.90
CA ARG A 53 -3.53 20.33 5.47
C ARG A 53 -2.70 19.10 5.09
N VAL A 54 -3.21 18.29 4.18
CA VAL A 54 -2.51 17.07 3.71
C VAL A 54 -1.11 17.38 3.16
N GLU A 55 -0.94 18.55 2.56
CA GLU A 55 0.34 19.00 1.99
C GLU A 55 1.41 19.28 3.05
N ASP A 56 0.98 19.64 4.27
CA ASP A 56 1.88 19.96 5.39
C ASP A 56 2.30 18.68 6.16
N VAL A 57 1.62 17.55 5.89
CA VAL A 57 1.91 16.28 6.56
C VAL A 57 2.95 15.50 5.77
N ASP A 58 4.00 15.09 6.46
CA ASP A 58 5.03 14.18 5.92
C ASP A 58 4.52 12.74 5.93
N ARG A 59 4.13 12.25 7.11
CA ARG A 59 3.59 10.89 7.28
C ARG A 59 2.73 10.77 8.54
N LEU A 60 1.93 9.72 8.58
CA LEU A 60 1.26 9.26 9.78
C LEU A 60 1.98 8.03 10.34
N HIS A 61 2.05 7.92 11.65
CA HIS A 61 2.53 6.73 12.35
C HIS A 61 1.40 6.18 13.22
N VAL A 62 0.94 4.99 12.88
CA VAL A 62 -0.15 4.30 13.57
C VAL A 62 0.43 3.15 14.40
N ASP A 63 0.35 3.30 15.71
CA ASP A 63 0.67 2.26 16.67
C ASP A 63 -0.56 1.35 16.84
N TRP A 64 -0.40 0.05 16.63
CA TRP A 64 -1.52 -0.88 16.70
C TRP A 64 -1.12 -2.25 17.28
N PRO A 65 -1.80 -2.76 18.33
CA PRO A 65 -1.52 -4.09 18.85
C PRO A 65 -1.83 -5.16 17.80
N SER A 66 -0.80 -5.77 17.22
CA SER A 66 -0.97 -6.79 16.18
C SER A 66 0.20 -7.75 16.13
N GLN A 67 -0.08 -9.05 16.23
CA GLN A 67 0.94 -10.07 16.08
C GLN A 67 1.64 -10.03 14.70
N HIS A 68 0.94 -9.60 13.66
CA HIS A 68 1.52 -9.47 12.32
C HIS A 68 2.52 -8.32 12.24
N LEU A 69 2.28 -7.23 12.96
CA LEU A 69 3.16 -6.06 12.97
C LEU A 69 4.39 -6.21 13.88
N ARG A 70 4.47 -7.25 14.72
CA ARG A 70 5.64 -7.50 15.57
C ARG A 70 6.93 -7.77 14.81
N ARG A 71 6.81 -8.30 13.60
CA ARG A 71 7.95 -8.70 12.76
C ARG A 71 8.10 -7.86 11.50
N THR A 72 7.06 -7.10 11.15
CA THR A 72 7.00 -6.38 9.89
C THR A 72 6.19 -5.12 10.07
N ASN A 73 6.80 -3.98 9.86
CA ASN A 73 6.05 -2.74 9.73
C ASN A 73 5.38 -2.72 8.35
N LEU A 74 4.16 -2.20 8.30
CA LEU A 74 3.45 -1.99 7.06
C LEU A 74 3.48 -0.50 6.73
N ILE A 75 3.85 -0.18 5.50
CA ILE A 75 3.82 1.19 4.98
C ILE A 75 2.78 1.23 3.88
N ASP A 76 1.72 2.00 4.09
CA ASP A 76 0.70 2.29 3.08
C ASP A 76 1.05 3.60 2.39
N THR A 77 1.14 3.56 1.07
CA THR A 77 1.51 4.72 0.25
C THR A 77 0.31 5.23 -0.54
N PRO A 78 0.23 6.54 -0.83
CA PRO A 78 -0.76 7.07 -1.75
C PRO A 78 -0.74 6.33 -3.09
N GLY A 79 -1.92 6.11 -3.67
CA GLY A 79 -2.03 5.42 -4.94
C GLY A 79 -1.33 6.19 -6.06
N ILE A 80 -0.45 5.51 -6.80
CA ILE A 80 0.33 6.08 -7.91
C ILE A 80 -0.56 6.53 -9.07
N GLY A 81 -1.71 5.89 -9.21
CA GLY A 81 -2.75 6.26 -10.19
C GLY A 81 -3.76 7.26 -9.67
N SER A 82 -3.54 7.88 -8.51
CA SER A 82 -4.44 8.92 -8.01
C SER A 82 -4.46 10.10 -8.97
N LEU A 83 -5.64 10.68 -9.16
CA LEU A 83 -5.92 11.76 -10.11
C LEU A 83 -5.12 13.06 -9.86
N THR A 84 -4.35 13.12 -8.78
CA THR A 84 -3.47 14.25 -8.45
C THR A 84 -2.02 13.85 -8.63
N ALA A 85 -1.30 14.58 -9.47
CA ALA A 85 0.14 14.42 -9.69
C ALA A 85 0.95 14.46 -8.37
N ASP A 86 0.46 15.23 -7.39
CA ASP A 86 1.10 15.39 -6.07
C ASP A 86 1.08 14.12 -5.21
N ALA A 87 0.03 13.30 -5.30
CA ALA A 87 -0.04 12.06 -4.53
C ALA A 87 0.88 10.97 -5.12
N ALA A 88 0.95 10.90 -6.45
CA ALA A 88 1.88 10.02 -7.15
C ALA A 88 3.34 10.44 -6.90
N GLY A 89 3.61 11.76 -6.89
CA GLY A 89 4.92 12.33 -6.55
C GLY A 89 5.36 11.94 -5.14
N ARG A 90 4.48 12.08 -4.13
CA ARG A 90 4.78 11.72 -2.74
C ARG A 90 5.11 10.24 -2.54
N ALA A 91 4.38 9.35 -3.19
CA ALA A 91 4.70 7.93 -3.14
C ALA A 91 6.09 7.64 -3.77
N GLY A 92 6.41 8.32 -4.88
CA GLY A 92 7.70 8.24 -5.52
C GLY A 92 8.83 8.78 -4.65
N GLU A 93 8.70 9.99 -4.12
CA GLU A 93 9.68 10.61 -3.22
C GLU A 93 9.95 9.76 -1.97
N PHE A 94 8.89 9.18 -1.40
CA PHE A 94 9.00 8.33 -0.22
C PHE A 94 9.72 7.01 -0.52
N LEU A 95 9.37 6.34 -1.62
CA LEU A 95 9.93 5.04 -1.96
C LEU A 95 11.34 5.15 -2.55
N THR A 96 11.65 6.27 -3.19
CA THR A 96 12.93 6.52 -3.87
C THR A 96 13.47 7.91 -3.53
N PRO A 97 13.79 8.19 -2.25
CA PRO A 97 14.42 9.45 -1.87
C PRO A 97 15.77 9.59 -2.57
N GLU A 98 16.11 10.81 -3.01
CA GLU A 98 17.33 11.05 -3.81
C GLU A 98 18.61 10.78 -3.02
N ASP A 99 18.64 11.10 -1.72
CA ASP A 99 19.86 11.13 -0.91
C ASP A 99 19.91 10.06 0.20
N THR A 100 18.87 9.24 0.38
CA THR A 100 18.81 8.26 1.46
C THR A 100 18.30 6.91 0.98
N PRO A 101 18.69 5.80 1.63
CA PRO A 101 18.12 4.49 1.32
C PRO A 101 16.59 4.47 1.48
N SER A 102 15.90 3.74 0.63
CA SER A 102 14.45 3.52 0.79
C SER A 102 14.14 3.00 2.20
N PRO A 103 13.12 3.54 2.85
CA PRO A 103 12.68 3.04 4.15
C PRO A 103 11.98 1.67 4.08
N ALA A 104 11.70 1.16 2.87
CA ALA A 104 11.03 -0.11 2.66
C ALA A 104 12.01 -1.21 2.25
N ASP A 105 11.97 -2.35 2.95
CA ASP A 105 12.77 -3.54 2.63
C ASP A 105 12.14 -4.37 1.50
N ALA A 106 10.83 -4.28 1.31
CA ALA A 106 10.09 -5.00 0.28
C ALA A 106 8.87 -4.21 -0.18
N VAL A 107 8.45 -4.46 -1.42
CA VAL A 107 7.30 -3.79 -2.04
C VAL A 107 6.23 -4.81 -2.42
N VAL A 108 5.00 -4.52 -2.03
CA VAL A 108 3.81 -5.19 -2.52
C VAL A 108 3.09 -4.23 -3.46
N TYR A 109 3.26 -4.44 -4.75
CA TYR A 109 2.67 -3.57 -5.77
C TYR A 109 1.26 -4.05 -6.16
N LEU A 110 0.24 -3.25 -5.83
CA LEU A 110 -1.15 -3.58 -6.12
C LEU A 110 -1.58 -2.99 -7.46
N MET A 111 -2.08 -3.84 -8.36
CA MET A 111 -2.64 -3.44 -9.64
C MET A 111 -3.99 -4.13 -9.89
N ARG A 112 -4.88 -3.51 -10.64
CA ARG A 112 -6.12 -4.15 -11.16
C ARG A 112 -5.87 -4.82 -12.51
N HIS A 113 -5.12 -4.17 -13.35
CA HIS A 113 -4.69 -4.61 -14.68
C HIS A 113 -3.24 -4.17 -14.84
N LEU A 114 -2.50 -4.83 -15.70
CA LEU A 114 -1.16 -4.39 -16.05
C LEU A 114 -1.24 -3.29 -17.11
N HIS A 115 -0.82 -2.09 -16.74
CA HIS A 115 -0.70 -0.95 -17.63
C HIS A 115 0.77 -0.59 -17.87
N ALA A 116 1.05 0.12 -18.95
CA ALA A 116 2.39 0.62 -19.23
C ALA A 116 2.92 1.56 -18.11
N GLY A 117 2.02 2.23 -17.39
CA GLY A 117 2.38 3.05 -16.23
C GLY A 117 2.92 2.24 -15.07
N ASP A 118 2.34 1.04 -14.82
CA ASP A 118 2.80 0.15 -13.75
C ASP A 118 4.23 -0.35 -14.00
N VAL A 119 4.51 -0.74 -15.24
CA VAL A 119 5.85 -1.17 -15.67
C VAL A 119 6.86 -0.05 -15.48
N ARG A 120 6.56 1.16 -15.98
CA ARG A 120 7.44 2.33 -15.84
C ARG A 120 7.70 2.71 -14.39
N PHE A 121 6.69 2.58 -13.52
CA PHE A 121 6.89 2.82 -12.09
C PHE A 121 7.83 1.80 -11.47
N LEU A 122 7.61 0.51 -11.74
CA LEU A 122 8.48 -0.55 -11.23
C LEU A 122 9.91 -0.42 -11.78
N GLU A 123 10.09 -0.06 -13.05
CA GLU A 123 11.38 0.25 -13.65
C GLU A 123 12.06 1.41 -12.91
N ALA A 124 11.36 2.53 -12.74
CA ALA A 124 11.90 3.71 -12.04
C ALA A 124 12.25 3.40 -10.57
N PHE A 125 11.51 2.51 -9.94
CA PHE A 125 11.81 2.04 -8.58
C PHE A 125 13.11 1.22 -8.54
N HIS A 126 13.39 0.41 -9.57
CA HIS A 126 14.62 -0.35 -9.69
C HIS A 126 15.81 0.50 -10.12
N ASP A 127 15.63 1.42 -11.09
CA ASP A 127 16.70 2.21 -11.70
C ASP A 127 17.30 3.27 -10.77
N ARG A 128 16.53 3.79 -9.81
CA ARG A 128 16.98 4.86 -8.91
C ARG A 128 17.94 4.39 -7.82
N GLY A 129 18.58 3.25 -8.00
CA GLY A 129 19.68 2.83 -7.13
C GLY A 129 19.27 2.58 -5.68
N VAL A 130 18.00 2.31 -5.44
CA VAL A 130 17.57 1.81 -4.14
C VAL A 130 18.29 0.48 -3.95
N ALA A 131 19.38 0.50 -3.20
CA ALA A 131 20.32 -0.62 -3.05
C ALA A 131 19.67 -1.94 -2.59
N ARG A 132 18.36 -1.92 -2.34
CA ARG A 132 17.54 -3.06 -1.92
C ARG A 132 16.36 -3.36 -2.85
N ALA A 133 16.03 -2.50 -3.82
CA ALA A 133 14.99 -2.80 -4.80
C ALA A 133 15.52 -3.80 -5.82
N THR A 134 15.24 -5.05 -5.59
CA THR A 134 15.54 -6.15 -6.49
C THR A 134 14.24 -6.87 -6.84
N PRO A 135 14.16 -7.59 -7.96
CA PRO A 135 12.99 -8.42 -8.26
C PRO A 135 12.62 -9.37 -7.11
N VAL A 136 13.61 -9.72 -6.28
CA VAL A 136 13.45 -10.67 -5.17
C VAL A 136 12.57 -10.12 -4.03
N ASN A 137 12.60 -8.81 -3.79
CA ASN A 137 11.82 -8.18 -2.71
C ASN A 137 10.61 -7.37 -3.22
N THR A 138 10.21 -7.59 -4.48
CA THR A 138 9.00 -7.00 -5.06
C THR A 138 8.01 -8.07 -5.46
N ILE A 139 6.78 -7.95 -4.98
CA ILE A 139 5.66 -8.85 -5.33
C ILE A 139 4.57 -8.00 -5.98
N ALA A 140 4.14 -8.38 -7.19
CA ALA A 140 2.97 -7.78 -7.81
C ALA A 140 1.70 -8.53 -7.41
N VAL A 141 0.65 -7.77 -7.10
CA VAL A 141 -0.65 -8.30 -6.68
C VAL A 141 -1.74 -7.84 -7.66
N LEU A 142 -2.37 -8.79 -8.33
CA LEU A 142 -3.61 -8.56 -9.04
C LEU A 142 -4.74 -8.48 -8.01
N SER A 143 -5.07 -7.26 -7.61
CA SER A 143 -6.08 -6.96 -6.59
C SER A 143 -7.50 -7.09 -7.15
N ARG A 144 -8.49 -7.18 -6.23
CA ARG A 144 -9.91 -7.33 -6.56
C ARG A 144 -10.17 -8.49 -7.52
N ALA A 145 -9.54 -9.62 -7.23
CA ALA A 145 -9.62 -10.83 -8.05
C ALA A 145 -11.05 -11.38 -8.17
N ASP A 146 -11.90 -11.07 -7.21
CA ASP A 146 -13.34 -11.39 -7.15
C ASP A 146 -14.19 -10.55 -8.13
N GLU A 147 -13.73 -9.38 -8.54
CA GLU A 147 -14.44 -8.51 -9.48
C GLU A 147 -14.17 -8.87 -10.96
N ILE A 148 -13.22 -9.75 -11.24
CA ILE A 148 -12.87 -10.14 -12.60
C ILE A 148 -14.06 -10.84 -13.27
N GLY A 149 -14.37 -10.41 -14.50
CA GLY A 149 -15.52 -10.93 -15.24
C GLY A 149 -16.87 -10.54 -14.63
N VAL A 150 -16.93 -9.36 -13.95
CA VAL A 150 -18.14 -8.82 -13.30
C VAL A 150 -18.63 -9.72 -12.14
N GLY A 151 -17.70 -10.25 -11.34
CA GLY A 151 -18.04 -11.02 -10.14
C GLY A 151 -18.62 -12.41 -10.43
N ARG A 152 -18.26 -13.02 -11.54
CA ARG A 152 -18.69 -14.39 -11.88
C ARG A 152 -18.14 -15.40 -10.85
N LEU A 153 -18.80 -16.55 -10.71
CA LEU A 153 -18.39 -17.62 -9.81
C LEU A 153 -16.97 -18.15 -10.10
N ASP A 154 -16.51 -18.04 -11.35
CA ASP A 154 -15.16 -18.43 -11.78
C ASP A 154 -14.14 -17.26 -11.78
N ALA A 155 -14.50 -16.11 -11.18
CA ALA A 155 -13.65 -14.91 -11.14
C ALA A 155 -12.24 -15.22 -10.59
N LEU A 156 -12.13 -15.92 -9.46
CA LEU A 156 -10.86 -16.27 -8.85
C LEU A 156 -10.01 -17.22 -9.72
N VAL A 157 -10.66 -18.13 -10.47
CA VAL A 157 -9.98 -19.01 -11.42
C VAL A 157 -9.40 -18.20 -12.57
N SER A 158 -10.20 -17.29 -13.10
CA SER A 158 -9.79 -16.36 -14.16
C SER A 158 -8.68 -15.43 -13.70
N ALA A 159 -8.77 -14.88 -12.48
CA ALA A 159 -7.73 -14.07 -11.86
C ALA A 159 -6.39 -14.80 -11.75
N ARG A 160 -6.41 -16.06 -11.29
CA ARG A 160 -5.20 -16.90 -11.19
C ARG A 160 -4.59 -17.14 -12.57
N ARG A 161 -5.40 -17.34 -13.61
CA ARG A 161 -4.92 -17.50 -14.98
C ARG A 161 -4.25 -16.24 -15.51
N ILE A 162 -4.84 -15.06 -15.24
CA ILE A 162 -4.24 -13.75 -15.57
C ILE A 162 -2.92 -13.55 -14.82
N ALA A 163 -2.88 -13.80 -13.52
CA ALA A 163 -1.66 -13.69 -12.73
C ALA A 163 -0.54 -14.61 -13.23
N ARG A 164 -0.87 -15.83 -13.67
CA ARG A 164 0.10 -16.74 -14.32
C ARG A 164 0.64 -16.18 -15.63
N ARG A 165 -0.21 -15.56 -16.44
CA ARG A 165 0.22 -14.90 -17.69
C ARG A 165 1.16 -13.75 -17.41
N TYR A 166 0.85 -12.91 -16.41
CA TYR A 166 1.71 -11.79 -16.01
C TYR A 166 3.06 -12.24 -15.45
N ARG A 167 3.12 -13.36 -14.75
CA ARG A 167 4.41 -13.96 -14.34
C ARG A 167 5.31 -14.37 -15.51
N GLY A 168 4.72 -14.72 -16.63
CA GLY A 168 5.42 -15.04 -17.88
C GLY A 168 5.71 -13.83 -18.76
N ASP A 169 5.24 -12.63 -18.41
CA ASP A 169 5.45 -11.40 -19.16
C ASP A 169 6.89 -10.93 -19.02
N ASP A 170 7.57 -10.73 -20.14
CA ASP A 170 8.99 -10.36 -20.15
C ASP A 170 9.26 -9.01 -19.49
N LYS A 171 8.28 -8.09 -19.52
CA LYS A 171 8.40 -6.78 -18.87
C LYS A 171 8.36 -6.88 -17.34
N LEU A 172 7.62 -7.83 -16.78
CA LEU A 172 7.49 -8.00 -15.33
C LEU A 172 8.52 -8.96 -14.73
N ARG A 173 9.05 -9.89 -15.52
CA ARG A 173 9.99 -10.92 -15.04
C ARG A 173 11.25 -10.36 -14.39
N GLY A 174 11.73 -9.20 -14.86
CA GLY A 174 12.88 -8.50 -14.29
C GLY A 174 12.52 -7.53 -13.15
N LEU A 175 11.24 -7.27 -12.89
CA LEU A 175 10.77 -6.23 -11.98
C LEU A 175 10.12 -6.76 -10.70
N CYS A 176 9.63 -7.99 -10.70
CA CYS A 176 9.04 -8.59 -9.51
C CYS A 176 9.29 -10.10 -9.47
N GLN A 177 9.36 -10.63 -8.24
CA GLN A 177 9.57 -12.05 -7.99
C GLN A 177 8.41 -12.90 -8.50
N THR A 178 7.20 -12.42 -8.32
CA THR A 178 5.98 -13.14 -8.71
C THR A 178 4.79 -12.20 -8.85
N VAL A 179 3.73 -12.72 -9.47
CA VAL A 179 2.40 -12.08 -9.51
C VAL A 179 1.39 -13.00 -8.86
N VAL A 180 0.64 -12.51 -7.88
CA VAL A 180 -0.41 -13.25 -7.18
C VAL A 180 -1.76 -12.56 -7.33
N ALA A 181 -2.84 -13.34 -7.43
CA ALA A 181 -4.20 -12.82 -7.44
C ALA A 181 -4.78 -12.82 -6.02
N VAL A 182 -5.34 -11.70 -5.58
CA VAL A 182 -5.88 -11.52 -4.22
C VAL A 182 -7.26 -10.88 -4.28
N ALA A 183 -8.21 -11.47 -3.56
CA ALA A 183 -9.54 -10.94 -3.28
C ALA A 183 -9.60 -10.48 -1.81
N GLY A 184 -9.18 -9.25 -1.55
CA GLY A 184 -9.02 -8.72 -0.19
C GLY A 184 -10.30 -8.72 0.61
N LEU A 185 -11.42 -8.27 0.03
CA LEU A 185 -12.73 -8.23 0.69
C LEU A 185 -13.24 -9.62 1.04
N LEU A 186 -13.09 -10.60 0.14
CA LEU A 186 -13.48 -11.98 0.44
C LEU A 186 -12.63 -12.58 1.56
N ALA A 187 -11.33 -12.28 1.59
CA ALA A 187 -10.44 -12.75 2.66
C ALA A 187 -10.81 -12.14 4.01
N GLU A 188 -11.17 -10.87 4.06
CA GLU A 188 -11.66 -10.18 5.25
C GLU A 188 -12.98 -10.77 5.71
N THR A 189 -13.96 -10.93 4.82
CA THR A 189 -15.26 -11.54 5.13
C THR A 189 -15.08 -12.96 5.68
N ALA A 190 -14.26 -13.79 5.06
CA ALA A 190 -13.99 -15.14 5.54
C ALA A 190 -13.37 -15.18 6.94
N ARG A 191 -12.60 -14.15 7.30
CA ARG A 191 -11.99 -14.01 8.64
C ARG A 191 -13.02 -13.57 9.69
N THR A 192 -13.89 -12.63 9.33
CA THR A 192 -14.91 -12.09 10.27
C THR A 192 -16.08 -13.03 10.47
N MET A 193 -16.45 -13.86 9.49
CA MET A 193 -17.52 -14.86 9.61
C MET A 193 -17.15 -16.06 10.51
N ARG A 194 -15.89 -16.23 10.88
CA ARG A 194 -15.43 -17.32 11.77
C ARG A 194 -15.40 -16.92 13.25
N GLN A 195 -15.81 -15.72 13.58
CA GLN A 195 -15.98 -15.23 14.93
C GLN A 195 -17.46 -15.23 15.31
#